data_cfd89e2360dc68fec4876eb5cf1c7342
#
_entry.id   cfd89e2360dc68fec4876eb5cf1c7342
#
_cell.length_a   1.000
_cell.length_b   1.000
_cell.length_c   1.000
_cell.angle_alpha   90.00
_cell.angle_beta   90.00
_cell.angle_gamma   90.00
#
_symmetry.space_group_name_H-M   'P 1'
#
loop_
_entity.id
_entity.type
_entity.pdbx_description
1 polymer ?
#
loop_
_entity_poly.entity_id
_entity_poly.type
_entity_poly.pdbx_seq_one_letter_code
_entity_poly.pdbx_strand_id
1 'polypeptide(L)'
;MKKLFIILAAVAMAFVSCKKENKDNPVIPTPNIAEQIVGKWLYIEADGEIVETSESSITNFVMEGTTLKAYTSISMKNHGLWAYNYPTDVLFEGNKLTLTMGKDDITTIEEFTNITVSGDDLRYTCDYTILRNGEVIEEMGPYQLHCVKVHDDYSQIIIGKWLGVITSDEPGYVPQPFCEEYLADGTNIEYNLVDGEWVPVEADYAEYFVDGNLLCTRWQYPGHEEERENCIFMSYADNVLIIKEVVLKNGNLYTETSTLERVNEIP
;
A
#
# COMPACT_ATOMS: atom_id res chain seq x y z
N MET A 1 33.41 -35.24 17.61
CA MET A 1 33.93 -35.03 16.27
C MET A 1 33.43 -36.17 15.37
N LYS A 2 32.35 -35.94 14.63
CA LYS A 2 31.93 -36.80 13.51
C LYS A 2 31.38 -35.85 12.42
N LYS A 3 32.15 -35.76 11.33
CA LYS A 3 31.78 -35.01 10.12
C LYS A 3 30.75 -35.83 9.36
N LEU A 4 29.58 -35.26 9.11
CA LEU A 4 28.58 -35.87 8.23
C LEU A 4 28.75 -35.24 6.85
N PHE A 5 29.20 -36.05 5.89
CA PHE A 5 29.23 -35.69 4.47
C PHE A 5 27.83 -35.92 3.88
N ILE A 6 27.20 -34.87 3.36
CA ILE A 6 26.01 -35.02 2.54
C ILE A 6 26.45 -35.01 1.06
N ILE A 7 26.25 -36.17 0.45
CA ILE A 7 26.49 -36.39 -0.99
C ILE A 7 25.33 -35.79 -1.76
N LEU A 8 25.62 -34.77 -2.61
CA LEU A 8 24.69 -34.18 -3.56
C LEU A 8 24.64 -35.09 -4.80
N ALA A 9 23.57 -35.85 -4.97
CA ALA A 9 23.35 -36.63 -6.21
C ALA A 9 22.70 -35.70 -7.27
N ALA A 10 23.50 -35.29 -8.24
CA ALA A 10 23.04 -34.64 -9.45
C ALA A 10 22.34 -35.67 -10.36
N VAL A 11 21.05 -35.62 -10.51
CA VAL A 11 20.30 -36.38 -11.53
C VAL A 11 20.26 -35.55 -12.79
N ALA A 12 21.14 -35.91 -13.72
CA ALA A 12 21.08 -35.40 -15.10
C ALA A 12 19.96 -36.16 -15.84
N MET A 13 18.81 -35.53 -16.06
CA MET A 13 17.81 -36.03 -16.99
C MET A 13 18.17 -35.57 -18.39
N ALA A 14 18.66 -36.53 -19.17
CA ALA A 14 18.82 -36.38 -20.61
C ALA A 14 17.43 -36.39 -21.28
N PHE A 15 16.98 -35.23 -21.77
CA PHE A 15 15.80 -35.16 -22.64
C PHE A 15 16.19 -35.67 -24.03
N VAL A 16 15.75 -36.87 -24.36
CA VAL A 16 15.73 -37.39 -25.72
C VAL A 16 14.66 -36.64 -26.50
N SER A 17 15.10 -35.80 -27.42
CA SER A 17 14.25 -35.10 -28.38
C SER A 17 13.67 -36.10 -29.39
N CYS A 18 12.44 -36.54 -29.19
CA CYS A 18 11.65 -37.12 -30.30
C CYS A 18 10.89 -35.99 -31.00
N LYS A 19 11.37 -35.57 -32.16
CA LYS A 19 10.57 -34.78 -33.10
C LYS A 19 9.34 -35.60 -33.52
N LYS A 20 8.19 -35.25 -32.99
CA LYS A 20 6.87 -35.50 -33.60
C LYS A 20 6.29 -34.14 -33.94
N GLU A 21 6.16 -33.87 -35.24
CA GLU A 21 5.33 -32.81 -35.76
C GLU A 21 3.88 -33.05 -35.24
N ASN A 22 3.47 -32.30 -34.25
CA ASN A 22 2.06 -32.18 -33.87
C ASN A 22 1.52 -30.89 -34.46
N LYS A 23 0.58 -31.08 -35.37
CA LYS A 23 -0.31 -30.06 -35.93
C LYS A 23 -1.11 -29.40 -34.81
N ASP A 24 -1.13 -28.06 -34.85
CA ASP A 24 -2.19 -27.22 -34.35
C ASP A 24 -2.57 -27.36 -32.87
N ASN A 25 -1.65 -27.15 -31.94
CA ASN A 25 -2.03 -26.55 -30.67
C ASN A 25 -2.06 -25.03 -30.92
N PRO A 26 -3.23 -24.38 -30.65
CA PRO A 26 -3.28 -22.91 -30.67
C PRO A 26 -2.21 -22.41 -29.70
N VAL A 27 -1.26 -21.64 -30.20
CA VAL A 27 -0.34 -20.88 -29.34
C VAL A 27 -1.23 -19.91 -28.59
N ILE A 28 -1.51 -20.21 -27.32
CA ILE A 28 -2.16 -19.25 -26.43
C ILE A 28 -1.15 -18.10 -26.29
N PRO A 29 -1.45 -16.90 -26.80
CA PRO A 29 -0.54 -15.78 -26.65
C PRO A 29 -0.26 -15.60 -25.16
N THR A 30 1.02 -15.52 -24.77
CA THR A 30 1.36 -15.11 -23.40
C THR A 30 0.76 -13.71 -23.20
N PRO A 31 -0.09 -13.48 -22.20
CA PRO A 31 -0.67 -12.16 -21.98
C PRO A 31 0.43 -11.12 -21.91
N ASN A 32 0.23 -9.99 -22.58
CA ASN A 32 1.11 -8.83 -22.47
C ASN A 32 1.16 -8.40 -21.00
N ILE A 33 2.34 -8.03 -20.49
CA ILE A 33 2.50 -7.57 -19.11
C ILE A 33 1.51 -6.43 -18.76
N ALA A 34 1.22 -5.54 -19.71
CA ALA A 34 0.24 -4.47 -19.54
C ALA A 34 -1.17 -4.98 -19.23
N GLU A 35 -1.56 -6.15 -19.74
CA GLU A 35 -2.86 -6.78 -19.44
C GLU A 35 -2.83 -7.50 -18.09
N GLN A 36 -1.69 -8.04 -17.68
CA GLN A 36 -1.52 -8.77 -16.43
C GLN A 36 -1.54 -7.85 -15.21
N ILE A 37 -0.97 -6.62 -15.35
CA ILE A 37 -0.91 -5.67 -14.23
C ILE A 37 -2.22 -4.93 -14.01
N VAL A 38 -3.25 -5.10 -14.84
CA VAL A 38 -4.55 -4.42 -14.66
C VAL A 38 -5.15 -4.74 -13.29
N GLY A 39 -5.59 -3.69 -12.59
CA GLY A 39 -6.18 -3.74 -11.25
C GLY A 39 -5.47 -2.82 -10.26
N LYS A 40 -5.91 -2.87 -9.01
CA LYS A 40 -5.33 -2.12 -7.90
C LYS A 40 -4.26 -2.95 -7.20
N TRP A 41 -3.12 -2.33 -6.93
CA TRP A 41 -1.97 -2.95 -6.29
C TRP A 41 -1.50 -2.09 -5.11
N LEU A 42 -1.47 -2.69 -3.93
CA LEU A 42 -0.96 -2.07 -2.70
C LEU A 42 0.51 -2.44 -2.53
N TYR A 43 1.38 -1.45 -2.43
CA TYR A 43 2.80 -1.60 -2.11
C TYR A 43 2.99 -1.93 -0.63
N ILE A 44 3.73 -3.02 -0.32
CA ILE A 44 3.86 -3.56 1.04
C ILE A 44 5.28 -3.98 1.44
N GLU A 45 6.21 -4.17 0.47
CA GLU A 45 7.52 -4.76 0.77
C GLU A 45 8.59 -4.22 -0.17
N ALA A 46 9.75 -3.89 0.35
CA ALA A 46 10.98 -3.56 -0.37
C ALA A 46 12.13 -4.48 0.06
N ASP A 47 12.87 -5.02 -0.93
CA ASP A 47 14.05 -5.88 -0.71
C ASP A 47 13.82 -7.09 0.23
N GLY A 48 12.57 -7.59 0.29
CA GLY A 48 12.16 -8.71 1.13
C GLY A 48 11.79 -8.32 2.57
N GLU A 49 11.73 -7.03 2.88
CA GLU A 49 11.31 -6.51 4.17
C GLU A 49 9.98 -5.75 4.05
N ILE A 50 9.09 -5.91 5.02
CA ILE A 50 7.84 -5.16 5.10
C ILE A 50 8.18 -3.68 5.30
N VAL A 51 7.51 -2.79 4.56
CA VAL A 51 7.69 -1.34 4.72
C VAL A 51 6.77 -0.77 5.81
N GLU A 52 7.11 0.41 6.32
CA GLU A 52 6.17 1.19 7.11
C GLU A 52 4.91 1.50 6.30
N THR A 53 3.75 1.48 6.93
CA THR A 53 2.49 1.82 6.23
C THR A 53 2.47 3.28 5.75
N SER A 54 3.23 4.15 6.40
CA SER A 54 3.46 5.54 5.96
C SER A 54 4.07 5.66 4.55
N GLU A 55 4.73 4.60 4.07
CA GLU A 55 5.30 4.49 2.72
C GLU A 55 4.37 3.77 1.74
N SER A 56 3.29 3.13 2.22
CA SER A 56 2.36 2.38 1.38
C SER A 56 1.60 3.30 0.43
N SER A 57 1.39 2.80 -0.78
CA SER A 57 0.61 3.46 -1.83
C SER A 57 -0.23 2.45 -2.60
N ILE A 58 -1.26 2.92 -3.29
CA ILE A 58 -2.01 2.11 -4.25
C ILE A 58 -1.82 2.68 -5.65
N THR A 59 -1.47 1.79 -6.58
CA THR A 59 -1.50 2.07 -8.01
C THR A 59 -2.61 1.23 -8.67
N ASN A 60 -3.55 1.91 -9.32
CA ASN A 60 -4.64 1.29 -10.07
C ASN A 60 -4.36 1.38 -11.57
N PHE A 61 -4.06 0.24 -12.19
CA PHE A 61 -3.87 0.13 -13.64
C PHE A 61 -5.18 -0.21 -14.33
N VAL A 62 -5.57 0.59 -15.32
CA VAL A 62 -6.82 0.44 -16.08
C VAL A 62 -6.54 0.44 -17.57
N MET A 63 -7.17 -0.48 -18.31
CA MET A 63 -7.15 -0.43 -19.78
C MET A 63 -8.29 0.45 -20.30
N GLU A 64 -7.94 1.52 -20.98
CA GLU A 64 -8.87 2.35 -21.77
C GLU A 64 -8.69 2.05 -23.26
N GLY A 65 -9.50 1.16 -23.79
CA GLY A 65 -9.30 0.60 -25.12
C GLY A 65 -7.99 -0.21 -25.18
N THR A 66 -7.00 0.28 -25.93
CA THR A 66 -5.66 -0.34 -26.04
C THR A 66 -4.59 0.39 -25.22
N THR A 67 -4.97 1.42 -24.48
CA THR A 67 -4.03 2.26 -23.73
C THR A 67 -4.09 1.91 -22.25
N LEU A 68 -2.93 1.63 -21.65
CA LEU A 68 -2.80 1.47 -20.21
C LEU A 68 -2.80 2.86 -19.55
N LYS A 69 -3.61 3.02 -18.52
CA LYS A 69 -3.66 4.20 -17.64
C LYS A 69 -3.32 3.77 -16.23
N ALA A 70 -2.82 4.70 -15.43
CA ALA A 70 -2.61 4.48 -14.01
C ALA A 70 -3.19 5.65 -13.19
N TYR A 71 -3.63 5.30 -11.98
CA TYR A 71 -4.09 6.25 -10.98
C TYR A 71 -3.42 5.89 -9.66
N THR A 72 -2.82 6.87 -9.00
CA THR A 72 -2.06 6.65 -7.77
C THR A 72 -2.77 7.29 -6.59
N SER A 73 -2.86 6.53 -5.49
CA SER A 73 -3.29 7.02 -4.17
C SER A 73 -2.13 6.89 -3.20
N ILE A 74 -1.68 8.02 -2.66
CA ILE A 74 -0.46 8.10 -1.86
C ILE A 74 -0.52 9.26 -0.87
N SER A 75 0.05 9.06 0.32
CA SER A 75 0.25 10.08 1.35
C SER A 75 1.70 10.00 1.85
N MET A 76 2.54 10.96 1.50
CA MET A 76 3.95 11.03 1.94
C MET A 76 4.20 12.39 2.61
N LYS A 77 4.26 12.40 3.96
CA LYS A 77 4.46 13.62 4.75
C LYS A 77 5.77 14.33 4.38
N ASN A 78 6.87 13.59 4.31
CA ASN A 78 8.21 14.13 4.07
C ASN A 78 8.34 14.89 2.73
N HIS A 79 7.51 14.53 1.75
CA HIS A 79 7.50 15.15 0.42
C HIS A 79 6.31 16.10 0.22
N GLY A 80 5.41 16.24 1.21
CA GLY A 80 4.20 17.05 1.12
C GLY A 80 3.14 16.48 0.19
N LEU A 81 3.27 15.21 -0.22
CA LEU A 81 2.42 14.58 -1.21
C LEU A 81 1.15 14.02 -0.56
N TRP A 82 -0.02 14.48 -1.01
CA TRP A 82 -1.35 14.00 -0.64
C TRP A 82 -2.21 13.87 -1.90
N ALA A 83 -2.41 12.65 -2.34
CA ALA A 83 -3.10 12.38 -3.60
C ALA A 83 -4.01 11.15 -3.49
N TYR A 84 -5.26 11.29 -3.92
CA TYR A 84 -6.24 10.22 -4.01
C TYR A 84 -6.65 10.00 -5.46
N ASN A 85 -6.51 8.77 -5.94
CA ASN A 85 -6.88 8.34 -7.30
C ASN A 85 -6.40 9.33 -8.38
N TYR A 86 -5.18 9.81 -8.22
CA TYR A 86 -4.61 10.88 -9.04
C TYR A 86 -4.08 10.31 -10.35
N PRO A 87 -4.40 10.91 -11.51
CA PRO A 87 -3.91 10.46 -12.80
C PRO A 87 -2.38 10.45 -12.84
N THR A 88 -1.82 9.32 -13.25
CA THR A 88 -0.38 9.09 -13.36
C THR A 88 -0.05 8.76 -14.80
N ASP A 89 0.90 9.48 -15.39
CA ASP A 89 1.33 9.20 -16.76
C ASP A 89 2.05 7.86 -16.84
N VAL A 90 1.71 7.09 -17.88
CA VAL A 90 2.25 5.74 -18.09
C VAL A 90 2.99 5.70 -19.41
N LEU A 91 4.27 5.35 -19.37
CA LEU A 91 5.07 5.05 -20.54
C LEU A 91 5.56 3.60 -20.47
N PHE A 92 5.26 2.81 -21.50
CA PHE A 92 5.68 1.42 -21.60
C PHE A 92 6.61 1.24 -22.80
N GLU A 93 7.89 0.98 -22.55
CA GLU A 93 8.91 0.80 -23.57
C GLU A 93 9.62 -0.56 -23.43
N GLY A 94 9.32 -1.47 -24.34
CA GLY A 94 9.84 -2.84 -24.26
C GLY A 94 9.36 -3.57 -23.00
N ASN A 95 10.26 -3.83 -22.07
CA ASN A 95 9.96 -4.47 -20.76
C ASN A 95 10.05 -3.50 -19.58
N LYS A 96 10.12 -2.20 -19.84
CA LYS A 96 10.20 -1.13 -18.84
C LYS A 96 8.88 -0.38 -18.81
N LEU A 97 8.35 -0.20 -17.62
CA LEU A 97 7.20 0.65 -17.33
C LEU A 97 7.68 1.86 -16.54
N THR A 98 7.35 3.06 -17.00
CA THR A 98 7.63 4.30 -16.26
C THR A 98 6.31 4.92 -15.85
N LEU A 99 6.17 5.23 -14.58
CA LEU A 99 5.08 6.01 -14.02
C LEU A 99 5.58 7.41 -13.68
N THR A 100 4.83 8.43 -14.06
CA THR A 100 5.14 9.82 -13.69
C THR A 100 3.90 10.48 -13.12
N MET A 101 4.00 10.88 -11.85
CA MET A 101 2.94 11.63 -11.16
C MET A 101 3.47 13.03 -10.82
N GLY A 102 2.80 14.07 -11.32
CA GLY A 102 3.07 15.46 -10.95
C GLY A 102 1.91 16.01 -10.12
N LYS A 103 2.18 16.41 -8.89
CA LYS A 103 1.21 16.99 -7.97
C LYS A 103 1.83 18.18 -7.26
N ASP A 104 1.17 19.36 -7.35
CA ASP A 104 1.66 20.63 -6.82
C ASP A 104 3.07 20.97 -7.36
N ASP A 105 4.07 21.13 -6.52
CA ASP A 105 5.47 21.35 -6.91
C ASP A 105 6.31 20.06 -6.97
N ILE A 106 5.70 18.90 -6.65
CA ILE A 106 6.37 17.59 -6.61
C ILE A 106 6.09 16.81 -7.89
N THR A 107 7.11 16.14 -8.40
CA THR A 107 6.99 15.12 -9.44
C THR A 107 7.70 13.86 -8.96
N THR A 108 7.01 12.71 -9.01
CA THR A 108 7.59 11.39 -8.76
C THR A 108 7.71 10.65 -10.08
N ILE A 109 8.84 9.99 -10.28
CA ILE A 109 9.10 9.11 -11.43
C ILE A 109 9.50 7.75 -10.88
N GLU A 110 8.80 6.72 -11.30
CA GLU A 110 9.07 5.33 -10.93
C GLU A 110 9.36 4.52 -12.20
N GLU A 111 10.52 3.89 -12.28
CA GLU A 111 10.93 3.09 -13.41
C GLU A 111 10.94 1.60 -13.04
N PHE A 112 9.98 0.84 -13.55
CA PHE A 112 9.81 -0.58 -13.27
C PHE A 112 10.48 -1.44 -14.33
N THR A 113 11.32 -2.36 -13.87
CA THR A 113 11.95 -3.40 -14.69
C THR A 113 11.75 -4.77 -14.04
N ASN A 114 12.02 -5.86 -14.74
CA ASN A 114 11.86 -7.24 -14.24
C ASN A 114 10.46 -7.53 -13.67
N ILE A 115 9.43 -6.95 -14.30
CA ILE A 115 8.05 -7.04 -13.84
C ILE A 115 7.55 -8.48 -13.96
N THR A 116 6.99 -9.00 -12.88
CA THR A 116 6.34 -10.32 -12.81
C THR A 116 5.02 -10.22 -12.08
N VAL A 117 3.98 -10.89 -12.61
CA VAL A 117 2.66 -11.02 -12.00
C VAL A 117 2.37 -12.50 -11.80
N SER A 118 2.03 -12.90 -10.59
CA SER A 118 1.69 -14.28 -10.24
C SER A 118 0.52 -14.31 -9.26
N GLY A 119 -0.70 -14.53 -9.77
CA GLY A 119 -1.92 -14.44 -8.95
C GLY A 119 -2.12 -13.02 -8.44
N ASP A 120 -2.12 -12.86 -7.14
CA ASP A 120 -2.30 -11.59 -6.45
C ASP A 120 -0.97 -10.90 -6.08
N ASP A 121 0.15 -11.38 -6.58
CA ASP A 121 1.47 -10.80 -6.37
C ASP A 121 1.98 -10.09 -7.62
N LEU A 122 2.41 -8.84 -7.47
CA LEU A 122 3.16 -8.06 -8.45
C LEU A 122 4.53 -7.74 -7.87
N ARG A 123 5.60 -8.18 -8.56
CA ARG A 123 6.98 -7.92 -8.16
C ARG A 123 7.74 -7.27 -9.29
N TYR A 124 8.59 -6.32 -8.97
CA TYR A 124 9.42 -5.60 -9.94
C TYR A 124 10.65 -4.99 -9.29
N THR A 125 11.61 -4.61 -10.11
CA THR A 125 12.72 -3.76 -9.69
C THR A 125 12.35 -2.32 -9.99
N CYS A 126 12.48 -1.40 -9.04
CA CYS A 126 12.13 0.01 -9.16
C CYS A 126 13.33 0.92 -8.89
N ASP A 127 13.56 1.84 -9.81
CA ASP A 127 14.32 3.06 -9.56
C ASP A 127 13.32 4.20 -9.37
N TYR A 128 13.55 5.02 -8.35
CA TYR A 128 12.62 6.05 -7.91
C TYR A 128 13.30 7.43 -7.87
N THR A 129 12.67 8.42 -8.49
CA THR A 129 13.17 9.81 -8.51
C THR A 129 12.09 10.77 -8.06
N ILE A 130 12.43 11.66 -7.14
CA ILE A 130 11.55 12.75 -6.70
C ILE A 130 12.16 14.08 -7.13
N LEU A 131 11.33 14.90 -7.76
CA LEU A 131 11.67 16.26 -8.15
C LEU A 131 10.79 17.26 -7.39
N ARG A 132 11.37 18.41 -7.04
CA ARG A 132 10.61 19.58 -6.56
C ARG A 132 10.88 20.76 -7.49
N ASN A 133 9.84 21.38 -8.05
CA ASN A 133 9.95 22.43 -9.07
C ASN A 133 10.85 22.04 -10.27
N GLY A 134 10.88 20.73 -10.62
CA GLY A 134 11.71 20.20 -11.72
C GLY A 134 13.17 19.94 -11.36
N GLU A 135 13.59 20.17 -10.13
CA GLU A 135 14.93 19.82 -9.62
C GLU A 135 14.87 18.51 -8.85
N VAL A 136 15.78 17.58 -9.13
CA VAL A 136 15.90 16.32 -8.40
C VAL A 136 16.27 16.60 -6.96
N ILE A 137 15.43 16.14 -6.04
CA ILE A 137 15.68 16.24 -4.58
C ILE A 137 16.04 14.89 -3.98
N GLU A 138 15.64 13.78 -4.63
CA GLU A 138 15.94 12.44 -4.16
C GLU A 138 15.98 11.45 -5.32
N GLU A 139 16.94 10.52 -5.28
CA GLU A 139 17.03 9.35 -6.16
C GLU A 139 17.29 8.12 -5.29
N MET A 140 16.51 7.07 -5.49
CA MET A 140 16.55 5.84 -4.69
C MET A 140 16.45 4.61 -5.58
N GLY A 141 16.99 3.50 -5.11
CA GLY A 141 16.92 2.23 -5.80
C GLY A 141 18.28 1.77 -6.35
N PRO A 142 18.31 0.68 -7.12
CA PRO A 142 17.15 -0.16 -7.44
C PRO A 142 16.68 -0.98 -6.24
N TYR A 143 15.37 -0.98 -5.99
CA TYR A 143 14.71 -1.81 -4.98
C TYR A 143 13.93 -2.96 -5.61
N GLN A 144 13.88 -4.11 -4.93
CA GLN A 144 12.96 -5.20 -5.28
C GLN A 144 11.64 -4.94 -4.57
N LEU A 145 10.62 -4.47 -5.29
CA LEU A 145 9.34 -4.12 -4.72
C LEU A 145 8.32 -5.25 -4.89
N HIS A 146 7.45 -5.38 -3.88
CA HIS A 146 6.34 -6.30 -3.87
C HIS A 146 5.03 -5.55 -3.56
N CYS A 147 4.06 -5.75 -4.44
CA CYS A 147 2.71 -5.27 -4.26
C CYS A 147 1.74 -6.44 -4.24
N VAL A 148 0.68 -6.30 -3.46
CA VAL A 148 -0.43 -7.26 -3.42
C VAL A 148 -1.66 -6.68 -4.09
N LYS A 149 -2.44 -7.54 -4.73
CA LYS A 149 -3.69 -7.16 -5.40
C LYS A 149 -4.75 -6.79 -4.38
N VAL A 150 -5.41 -5.67 -4.61
CA VAL A 150 -6.51 -5.19 -3.78
C VAL A 150 -7.83 -5.67 -4.38
N HIS A 151 -8.62 -6.40 -3.60
CA HIS A 151 -9.92 -6.94 -4.00
C HIS A 151 -11.08 -6.23 -3.33
N ASP A 152 -10.88 -5.76 -2.09
CA ASP A 152 -11.91 -5.13 -1.28
C ASP A 152 -11.85 -3.61 -1.35
N ASP A 153 -12.97 -2.94 -1.09
CA ASP A 153 -13.08 -1.50 -0.99
C ASP A 153 -13.79 -1.13 0.31
N TYR A 154 -13.06 -0.46 1.19
CA TYR A 154 -13.55 -0.07 2.51
C TYR A 154 -14.08 1.38 2.57
N SER A 155 -14.10 2.11 1.45
CA SER A 155 -14.46 3.52 1.39
C SER A 155 -15.84 3.85 1.96
N GLN A 156 -16.81 2.95 1.79
CA GLN A 156 -18.15 3.09 2.35
C GLN A 156 -18.28 2.43 3.74
N ILE A 157 -17.43 1.45 4.03
CA ILE A 157 -17.44 0.75 5.30
C ILE A 157 -16.94 1.65 6.43
N ILE A 158 -15.89 2.45 6.19
CA ILE A 158 -15.30 3.28 7.23
C ILE A 158 -16.25 4.38 7.74
N ILE A 159 -17.16 4.88 6.91
CA ILE A 159 -18.06 5.98 7.27
C ILE A 159 -18.90 5.63 8.50
N GLY A 160 -18.79 6.42 9.56
CA GLY A 160 -19.51 6.24 10.82
C GLY A 160 -18.61 6.37 12.03
N LYS A 161 -19.13 5.96 13.20
CA LYS A 161 -18.48 6.07 14.50
C LYS A 161 -17.89 4.73 14.91
N TRP A 162 -16.66 4.76 15.36
CA TRP A 162 -15.88 3.59 15.69
C TRP A 162 -15.29 3.72 17.10
N LEU A 163 -15.44 2.67 17.88
CA LEU A 163 -14.93 2.57 19.24
C LEU A 163 -14.14 1.27 19.37
N GLY A 164 -12.98 1.31 19.99
CA GLY A 164 -12.20 0.10 20.16
C GLY A 164 -10.89 0.29 20.89
N VAL A 165 -9.93 -0.54 20.53
CA VAL A 165 -8.63 -0.61 21.19
C VAL A 165 -7.54 -0.78 20.16
N ILE A 166 -6.45 -0.03 20.33
CA ILE A 166 -5.18 -0.22 19.62
C ILE A 166 -4.28 -1.12 20.47
N THR A 167 -3.74 -2.15 19.86
CA THR A 167 -2.72 -3.05 20.43
C THR A 167 -1.47 -3.03 19.58
N SER A 168 -0.31 -3.37 20.14
CA SER A 168 0.95 -3.45 19.41
C SER A 168 1.74 -4.69 19.81
N ASP A 169 2.56 -5.21 18.91
CA ASP A 169 3.55 -6.26 19.20
C ASP A 169 4.84 -5.69 19.82
N GLU A 170 4.91 -4.36 20.02
CA GLU A 170 5.99 -3.70 20.73
C GLU A 170 6.05 -4.18 22.20
N PRO A 171 7.23 -4.66 22.70
CA PRO A 171 7.36 -5.12 24.07
C PRO A 171 7.01 -4.03 25.10
N GLY A 172 6.03 -4.33 25.95
CA GLY A 172 5.59 -3.41 27.01
C GLY A 172 4.53 -2.39 26.57
N TYR A 173 4.05 -2.49 25.33
CA TYR A 173 2.93 -1.64 24.87
C TYR A 173 1.69 -1.85 25.74
N VAL A 174 1.06 -0.77 26.11
CA VAL A 174 -0.21 -0.78 26.86
C VAL A 174 -1.33 -0.48 25.88
N PRO A 175 -2.35 -1.36 25.75
CA PRO A 175 -3.47 -1.12 24.87
C PRO A 175 -4.12 0.25 25.08
N GLN A 176 -4.32 0.98 23.99
CA GLN A 176 -4.88 2.33 24.02
C GLN A 176 -6.34 2.29 23.57
N PRO A 177 -7.24 2.97 24.30
CA PRO A 177 -8.61 3.15 23.82
C PRO A 177 -8.59 4.04 22.57
N PHE A 178 -9.50 3.75 21.63
CA PHE A 178 -9.63 4.45 20.36
C PHE A 178 -11.08 4.82 20.13
N CYS A 179 -11.33 6.06 19.70
CA CYS A 179 -12.65 6.49 19.28
C CYS A 179 -12.52 7.54 18.17
N GLU A 180 -13.17 7.27 17.03
CA GLU A 180 -13.11 8.15 15.87
C GLU A 180 -14.42 8.11 15.08
N GLU A 181 -14.78 9.21 14.45
CA GLU A 181 -15.90 9.32 13.52
C GLU A 181 -15.39 9.75 12.14
N TYR A 182 -15.66 8.94 11.11
CA TYR A 182 -15.38 9.24 9.73
C TYR A 182 -16.63 9.69 9.01
N LEU A 183 -16.58 10.88 8.40
CA LEU A 183 -17.71 11.52 7.75
C LEU A 183 -17.65 11.29 6.23
N ALA A 184 -18.82 11.30 5.59
CA ALA A 184 -18.92 11.01 4.15
C ALA A 184 -18.30 12.09 3.23
N ASP A 185 -17.96 13.26 3.80
CA ASP A 185 -17.29 14.34 3.07
C ASP A 185 -15.75 14.22 3.05
N GLY A 186 -15.20 13.16 3.67
CA GLY A 186 -13.75 12.93 3.74
C GLY A 186 -13.09 13.59 4.95
N THR A 187 -13.86 14.05 5.92
CA THR A 187 -13.34 14.54 7.20
C THR A 187 -13.51 13.50 8.31
N ASN A 188 -12.69 13.57 9.34
CA ASN A 188 -12.78 12.72 10.52
C ASN A 188 -12.71 13.54 11.81
N ILE A 189 -13.23 12.96 12.90
CA ILE A 189 -13.20 13.53 14.23
C ILE A 189 -12.62 12.49 15.18
N GLU A 190 -11.47 12.81 15.75
CA GLU A 190 -10.84 12.02 16.81
C GLU A 190 -11.47 12.41 18.17
N TYR A 191 -11.54 11.45 19.10
CA TYR A 191 -11.99 11.65 20.44
C TYR A 191 -10.97 11.14 21.44
N ASN A 192 -10.67 11.94 22.45
CA ASN A 192 -9.85 11.56 23.60
C ASN A 192 -10.71 11.15 24.80
N LEU A 193 -10.29 10.11 25.50
CA LEU A 193 -10.93 9.68 26.74
C LEU A 193 -10.42 10.53 27.91
N VAL A 194 -11.23 11.47 28.39
CA VAL A 194 -10.91 12.39 29.50
C VAL A 194 -11.88 12.14 30.65
N ASP A 195 -11.35 11.76 31.80
CA ASP A 195 -12.14 11.47 33.02
C ASP A 195 -13.30 10.46 32.81
N GLY A 196 -13.15 9.57 31.83
CA GLY A 196 -14.12 8.52 31.48
C GLY A 196 -15.16 8.95 30.43
N GLU A 197 -15.07 10.15 29.90
CA GLU A 197 -15.93 10.66 28.82
C GLU A 197 -15.11 10.86 27.53
N TRP A 198 -15.70 10.56 26.38
CA TRP A 198 -15.09 10.81 25.08
C TRP A 198 -15.33 12.27 24.66
N VAL A 199 -14.25 13.01 24.50
CA VAL A 199 -14.27 14.43 24.15
C VAL A 199 -13.65 14.61 22.77
N PRO A 200 -14.34 15.27 21.82
CA PRO A 200 -13.76 15.52 20.50
C PRO A 200 -12.51 16.38 20.61
N VAL A 201 -11.49 16.02 19.83
CA VAL A 201 -10.24 16.76 19.74
C VAL A 201 -10.43 17.93 18.79
N GLU A 202 -10.01 19.15 19.22
CA GLU A 202 -10.02 20.31 18.35
C GLU A 202 -8.85 20.24 17.39
N ALA A 203 -9.14 20.27 16.09
CA ALA A 203 -8.15 20.31 15.02
C ALA A 203 -8.46 21.46 14.06
N ASP A 204 -7.42 22.07 13.47
CA ASP A 204 -7.59 23.05 12.39
C ASP A 204 -8.22 22.39 11.15
N TYR A 205 -7.83 21.14 10.89
CA TYR A 205 -8.49 20.20 9.99
C TYR A 205 -8.13 18.76 10.36
N ALA A 206 -8.99 17.82 9.97
CA ALA A 206 -8.73 16.40 9.96
C ALA A 206 -9.43 15.79 8.74
N GLU A 207 -8.68 15.16 7.86
CA GLU A 207 -9.15 14.66 6.57
C GLU A 207 -8.65 13.24 6.33
N TYR A 208 -9.42 12.46 5.59
CA TYR A 208 -9.03 11.13 5.19
C TYR A 208 -9.44 10.82 3.75
N PHE A 209 -8.81 9.82 3.17
CA PHE A 209 -9.34 9.08 2.04
C PHE A 209 -9.10 7.58 2.20
N VAL A 210 -9.93 6.79 1.52
CA VAL A 210 -9.77 5.34 1.42
C VAL A 210 -9.68 4.97 -0.06
N ASP A 211 -8.66 4.19 -0.42
CA ASP A 211 -8.56 3.55 -1.71
C ASP A 211 -8.38 2.05 -1.52
N GLY A 212 -9.40 1.26 -1.88
CA GLY A 212 -9.42 -0.17 -1.61
C GLY A 212 -9.28 -0.49 -0.13
N ASN A 213 -8.13 -1.05 0.25
CA ASN A 213 -7.82 -1.38 1.64
C ASN A 213 -6.77 -0.45 2.29
N LEU A 214 -6.39 0.65 1.66
CA LEU A 214 -5.51 1.67 2.23
C LEU A 214 -6.34 2.83 2.78
N LEU A 215 -6.18 3.15 4.06
CA LEU A 215 -6.67 4.36 4.71
C LEU A 215 -5.49 5.32 4.86
N CYS A 216 -5.66 6.55 4.40
CA CYS A 216 -4.74 7.64 4.67
C CYS A 216 -5.49 8.73 5.43
N THR A 217 -4.91 9.17 6.53
CA THR A 217 -5.41 10.28 7.35
C THR A 217 -4.37 11.38 7.42
N ARG A 218 -4.83 12.63 7.55
CA ARG A 218 -3.98 13.77 7.91
C ARG A 218 -4.76 14.73 8.79
N TRP A 219 -4.06 15.31 9.74
CA TRP A 219 -4.66 16.29 10.64
C TRP A 219 -3.64 17.33 11.08
N GLN A 220 -4.14 18.44 11.56
CA GLN A 220 -3.33 19.49 12.16
C GLN A 220 -4.06 20.02 13.41
N TYR A 221 -3.38 19.92 14.55
CA TYR A 221 -3.86 20.54 15.78
C TYR A 221 -3.39 22.00 15.84
N PRO A 222 -4.15 22.89 16.55
CA PRO A 222 -3.79 24.29 16.67
C PRO A 222 -2.36 24.49 17.17
N GLY A 223 -1.54 25.15 16.36
CA GLY A 223 -0.13 25.45 16.68
C GLY A 223 0.86 24.28 16.52
N HIS A 224 0.44 23.17 15.94
CA HIS A 224 1.30 22.02 15.63
C HIS A 224 1.49 21.88 14.11
N GLU A 225 2.48 21.10 13.72
CA GLU A 225 2.67 20.69 12.32
C GLU A 225 1.62 19.67 11.90
N GLU A 226 1.38 19.55 10.58
CA GLU A 226 0.54 18.48 10.02
C GLU A 226 1.09 17.11 10.39
N GLU A 227 0.21 16.24 10.86
CA GLU A 227 0.48 14.81 11.07
C GLU A 227 -0.23 13.98 9.99
N ARG A 228 0.31 12.79 9.71
CA ARG A 228 -0.26 11.83 8.78
C ARG A 228 -0.07 10.42 9.28
N GLU A 229 -1.05 9.59 9.00
CA GLU A 229 -1.04 8.17 9.28
C GLU A 229 -1.63 7.41 8.09
N ASN A 230 -1.03 6.29 7.75
CA ASN A 230 -1.55 5.37 6.74
C ASN A 230 -1.75 4.00 7.38
N CYS A 231 -2.94 3.45 7.21
CA CYS A 231 -3.31 2.16 7.76
C CYS A 231 -3.86 1.22 6.67
N ILE A 232 -3.79 -0.08 6.93
CA ILE A 232 -4.30 -1.11 6.03
C ILE A 232 -5.50 -1.80 6.67
N PHE A 233 -6.65 -1.77 5.99
CA PHE A 233 -7.81 -2.57 6.37
C PHE A 233 -7.52 -4.05 6.16
N MET A 234 -7.75 -4.84 7.21
CA MET A 234 -7.52 -6.28 7.19
C MET A 234 -8.81 -7.07 7.02
N SER A 235 -9.89 -6.63 7.67
CA SER A 235 -11.20 -7.28 7.58
C SER A 235 -12.31 -6.43 8.16
N TYR A 236 -13.54 -6.70 7.70
CA TYR A 236 -14.77 -6.20 8.32
C TYR A 236 -15.80 -7.33 8.39
N ALA A 237 -16.21 -7.70 9.58
CA ALA A 237 -17.24 -8.71 9.83
C ALA A 237 -17.95 -8.42 11.16
N ASP A 238 -19.26 -8.70 11.21
CA ASP A 238 -20.09 -8.58 12.43
C ASP A 238 -19.99 -7.19 13.10
N ASN A 239 -19.89 -6.12 12.31
CA ASN A 239 -19.66 -4.74 12.73
C ASN A 239 -18.29 -4.47 13.40
N VAL A 240 -17.36 -5.40 13.30
CA VAL A 240 -15.98 -5.25 13.76
C VAL A 240 -15.08 -5.01 12.56
N LEU A 241 -14.30 -3.93 12.63
CA LEU A 241 -13.28 -3.54 11.66
C LEU A 241 -11.90 -3.77 12.26
N ILE A 242 -11.02 -4.41 11.52
CA ILE A 242 -9.61 -4.60 11.90
C ILE A 242 -8.75 -3.80 10.94
N ILE A 243 -7.94 -2.92 11.49
CA ILE A 243 -7.00 -2.07 10.78
C ILE A 243 -5.59 -2.35 11.32
N LYS A 244 -4.59 -2.31 10.46
CA LYS A 244 -3.18 -2.42 10.84
C LYS A 244 -2.37 -1.24 10.38
N GLU A 245 -1.44 -0.85 11.23
CA GLU A 245 -0.35 0.05 10.92
C GLU A 245 0.98 -0.65 11.21
N VAL A 246 1.98 -0.43 10.35
CA VAL A 246 3.38 -0.84 10.58
C VAL A 246 4.18 0.43 10.82
N VAL A 247 4.79 0.54 11.98
CA VAL A 247 5.51 1.74 12.42
C VAL A 247 6.96 1.42 12.76
N LEU A 248 7.87 2.32 12.41
CA LEU A 248 9.28 2.25 12.78
C LEU A 248 9.51 2.98 14.10
N LYS A 249 9.90 2.25 15.15
CA LYS A 249 10.25 2.84 16.45
C LYS A 249 11.62 2.35 16.88
N ASN A 250 12.53 3.28 17.12
CA ASN A 250 13.91 2.97 17.56
C ASN A 250 14.65 1.98 16.64
N GLY A 251 14.41 2.04 15.31
CA GLY A 251 15.02 1.16 14.32
C GLY A 251 14.43 -0.24 14.24
N ASN A 252 13.27 -0.49 14.86
CA ASN A 252 12.53 -1.74 14.75
C ASN A 252 11.12 -1.46 14.22
N LEU A 253 10.65 -2.33 13.34
CA LEU A 253 9.26 -2.32 12.87
C LEU A 253 8.36 -3.01 13.89
N TYR A 254 7.25 -2.36 14.21
CA TYR A 254 6.18 -2.92 15.03
C TYR A 254 4.86 -2.83 14.30
N THR A 255 3.99 -3.79 14.59
CA THR A 255 2.62 -3.78 14.05
C THR A 255 1.65 -3.30 15.13
N GLU A 256 0.98 -2.22 14.86
CA GLU A 256 -0.17 -1.78 15.62
C GLU A 256 -1.45 -2.32 14.99
N THR A 257 -2.38 -2.77 15.81
CA THR A 257 -3.66 -3.33 15.35
C THR A 257 -4.80 -2.66 16.10
N SER A 258 -5.65 -1.98 15.35
CA SER A 258 -6.89 -1.39 15.84
C SER A 258 -8.02 -2.39 15.61
N THR A 259 -8.72 -2.76 16.69
CA THR A 259 -9.94 -3.57 16.65
C THR A 259 -11.10 -2.67 17.03
N LEU A 260 -11.96 -2.33 16.08
CA LEU A 260 -12.95 -1.27 16.18
C LEU A 260 -14.35 -1.84 15.99
N GLU A 261 -15.27 -1.50 16.87
CA GLU A 261 -16.69 -1.79 16.73
C GLU A 261 -17.43 -0.54 16.26
N ARG A 262 -18.37 -0.72 15.35
CA ARG A 262 -19.25 0.37 14.90
C ARG A 262 -20.27 0.68 15.98
N VAL A 263 -20.36 1.95 16.37
CA VAL A 263 -21.34 2.44 17.36
C VAL A 263 -22.29 3.45 16.72
N ASN A 264 -23.51 3.54 17.26
CA ASN A 264 -24.48 4.55 16.80
C ASN A 264 -24.22 5.91 17.44
N GLU A 265 -23.78 5.89 18.70
CA GLU A 265 -23.47 7.08 19.49
C GLU A 265 -22.14 6.83 20.22
N ILE A 266 -21.37 7.88 20.39
CA ILE A 266 -20.14 7.85 21.21
C ILE A 266 -20.57 7.93 22.67
N PRO A 267 -20.12 6.95 23.49
CA PRO A 267 -20.59 6.84 24.88
C PRO A 267 -20.16 8.01 25.76
#